data_70a969b3dbe091ef3034a1e8b463ab3f
#
_entry.id   70a969b3dbe091ef3034a1e8b463ab3f
#
_cell.length_a   1.000
_cell.length_b   1.000
_cell.length_c   1.000
_cell.angle_alpha   90.00
_cell.angle_beta   90.00
_cell.angle_gamma   90.00
#
_symmetry.space_group_name_H-M   'P 1'
#
loop_
_entity.id
_entity.type
_entity.pdbx_description
1 polymer ?
#
loop_
_entity_poly.entity_id
_entity_poly.type
_entity_poly.pdbx_seq_one_letter_code
_entity_poly.pdbx_strand_id
1 'polypeptide(L)'
;MMKQLLTPDYIFESSWEVCNKVGGIYTVLSTRAKTLQNTFPDRIFFIGPDFWSGKENPLFVEDSKLLQAWRGHAIKKDDLKVRVGRWNIPGKPIAILVNFTPFYKDKNEIYTQAWIDFQVDSLHAYGDYDEASMFSYAAGKVVESFYRYNLTMSDKVIYQAHEWMTGLGALYLQKHVPEIATIFTTHATTIGRSIAGNNKPLYDYLFAYNGDQMSRELNVESKHSIEKQTAHHVDCFTTVSDITNNECKELLDKEADVVLMNGFEDDFVPKGEEFEKKRKYARALLLNLANKLLGTHLGDDTLIVGTSGRYEFKNKGINVYLEALNRLTRKKSLNREVVAFVNVPGWVGDAREDLKQRLESNKDYNTPLECPFITHWLHNMSHDQVLDLSLIHISEPTRRVV
;
A
#
# COMPACT_ATOMS: atom_id res chain seq x y z
N MET A 1 15.04 19.80 32.45
CA MET A 1 13.94 18.86 32.74
C MET A 1 13.80 17.95 31.53
N MET A 2 14.06 16.66 31.67
CA MET A 2 13.66 15.70 30.64
C MET A 2 12.13 15.73 30.52
N LYS A 3 11.58 16.06 29.36
CA LYS A 3 10.14 15.90 29.10
C LYS A 3 9.82 14.42 29.30
N GLN A 4 8.99 14.10 30.28
CA GLN A 4 8.49 12.76 30.48
C GLN A 4 7.68 12.40 29.22
N LEU A 5 8.14 11.39 28.47
CA LEU A 5 7.41 10.89 27.31
C LEU A 5 6.09 10.30 27.80
N LEU A 6 4.99 10.81 27.28
CA LEU A 6 3.67 10.26 27.58
C LEU A 6 3.49 8.99 26.76
N THR A 7 3.07 7.90 27.42
CA THR A 7 2.70 6.65 26.77
C THR A 7 1.18 6.66 26.57
N PRO A 8 0.66 6.35 25.37
CA PRO A 8 -0.77 6.22 25.16
C PRO A 8 -1.34 5.01 25.91
N ASP A 9 -2.59 5.11 26.33
CA ASP A 9 -3.35 3.98 26.88
C ASP A 9 -4.00 3.16 25.77
N TYR A 10 -4.47 3.82 24.71
CA TYR A 10 -5.13 3.21 23.56
C TYR A 10 -4.64 3.82 22.25
N ILE A 11 -4.49 2.96 21.23
CA ILE A 11 -4.06 3.33 19.87
C ILE A 11 -5.08 2.80 18.88
N PHE A 12 -5.56 3.66 17.99
CA PHE A 12 -6.36 3.31 16.82
C PHE A 12 -5.56 3.63 15.56
N GLU A 13 -5.39 2.65 14.68
CA GLU A 13 -4.76 2.84 13.38
C GLU A 13 -5.76 2.58 12.27
N SER A 14 -5.97 3.56 11.41
CA SER A 14 -6.89 3.45 10.27
C SER A 14 -6.12 3.41 8.96
N SER A 15 -6.44 2.41 8.14
CA SER A 15 -5.91 2.29 6.78
C SER A 15 -6.87 1.50 5.89
N TRP A 16 -6.90 1.89 4.62
CA TRP A 16 -7.58 1.14 3.56
C TRP A 16 -7.08 -0.32 3.44
N GLU A 17 -5.86 -0.56 3.89
CA GLU A 17 -5.18 -1.86 3.76
C GLU A 17 -5.28 -2.75 5.02
N VAL A 18 -6.05 -2.37 6.04
CA VAL A 18 -6.32 -3.24 7.19
C VAL A 18 -7.23 -4.39 6.76
N CYS A 19 -6.77 -5.62 6.94
CA CYS A 19 -7.45 -6.84 6.45
C CYS A 19 -7.75 -6.82 4.94
N ASN A 20 -7.05 -5.98 4.19
CA ASN A 20 -7.22 -5.77 2.76
C ASN A 20 -5.84 -5.58 2.10
N LYS A 21 -5.32 -6.60 1.45
CA LYS A 21 -3.96 -6.57 0.89
C LYS A 21 -3.97 -5.96 -0.51
N VAL A 22 -3.66 -4.66 -0.60
CA VAL A 22 -3.61 -3.90 -1.86
C VAL A 22 -2.19 -3.45 -2.20
N GLY A 23 -1.44 -2.93 -1.23
CA GLY A 23 -0.15 -2.30 -1.49
C GLY A 23 0.86 -2.43 -0.35
N GLY A 24 1.79 -1.47 -0.31
CA GLY A 24 2.90 -1.47 0.66
C GLY A 24 2.51 -1.11 2.08
N ILE A 25 1.43 -0.37 2.27
CA ILE A 25 0.96 0.01 3.62
C ILE A 25 0.50 -1.22 4.39
N TYR A 26 -0.13 -2.20 3.73
CA TYR A 26 -0.40 -3.50 4.32
C TYR A 26 0.86 -4.09 4.97
N THR A 27 1.98 -4.08 4.27
CA THR A 27 3.24 -4.62 4.79
C THR A 27 3.74 -3.81 5.98
N VAL A 28 3.70 -2.49 5.90
CA VAL A 28 4.11 -1.61 7.02
C VAL A 28 3.31 -1.91 8.28
N LEU A 29 1.98 -1.97 8.17
CA LEU A 29 1.11 -2.20 9.33
C LEU A 29 1.21 -3.62 9.84
N SER A 30 1.15 -4.62 8.96
CA SER A 30 1.14 -6.03 9.34
C SER A 30 2.46 -6.49 9.96
N THR A 31 3.59 -5.96 9.54
CA THR A 31 4.90 -6.33 10.12
C THR A 31 5.09 -5.75 11.51
N ARG A 32 4.68 -4.49 11.75
CA ARG A 32 4.83 -3.86 13.07
C ARG A 32 3.74 -4.27 14.07
N ALA A 33 2.63 -4.83 13.60
CA ALA A 33 1.48 -5.16 14.43
C ALA A 33 1.81 -6.08 15.61
N LYS A 34 2.70 -7.08 15.42
CA LYS A 34 3.15 -7.97 16.48
C LYS A 34 3.86 -7.21 17.61
N THR A 35 4.76 -6.30 17.27
CA THR A 35 5.49 -5.48 18.24
C THR A 35 4.54 -4.57 19.00
N LEU A 36 3.60 -3.91 18.31
CA LEU A 36 2.60 -3.05 18.93
C LEU A 36 1.65 -3.84 19.84
N GLN A 37 1.16 -5.00 19.40
CA GLN A 37 0.30 -5.87 20.20
C GLN A 37 1.00 -6.36 21.47
N ASN A 38 2.31 -6.65 21.40
CA ASN A 38 3.09 -7.04 22.57
C ASN A 38 3.31 -5.88 23.54
N THR A 39 3.45 -4.66 23.02
CA THR A 39 3.63 -3.44 23.85
C THR A 39 2.32 -2.95 24.45
N PHE A 40 1.23 -3.05 23.71
CA PHE A 40 -0.11 -2.59 24.07
C PHE A 40 -1.13 -3.74 23.95
N PRO A 41 -1.06 -4.77 24.79
CA PRO A 41 -1.92 -5.96 24.67
C PRO A 41 -3.41 -5.59 24.68
N ASP A 42 -4.11 -5.87 23.56
CA ASP A 42 -5.52 -5.58 23.33
C ASP A 42 -5.94 -4.11 23.55
N ARG A 43 -4.97 -3.19 23.42
CA ARG A 43 -5.17 -1.72 23.45
C ARG A 43 -4.81 -1.06 22.15
N ILE A 44 -4.44 -1.84 21.14
CA ILE A 44 -4.27 -1.38 19.77
C ILE A 44 -5.38 -1.96 18.89
N PHE A 45 -6.01 -1.09 18.11
CA PHE A 45 -7.13 -1.41 17.24
C PHE A 45 -6.82 -0.97 15.82
N PHE A 46 -6.89 -1.89 14.87
CA PHE A 46 -6.75 -1.58 13.46
C PHE A 46 -8.13 -1.45 12.83
N ILE A 47 -8.38 -0.33 12.13
CA ILE A 47 -9.67 -0.04 11.50
C ILE A 47 -9.52 -0.13 9.98
N GLY A 48 -10.33 -0.96 9.35
CA GLY A 48 -10.36 -1.18 7.91
C GLY A 48 -11.76 -1.19 7.31
N PRO A 49 -11.88 -1.09 5.96
CA PRO A 49 -13.16 -1.20 5.28
C PRO A 49 -13.67 -2.64 5.27
N ASP A 50 -14.98 -2.83 5.42
CA ASP A 50 -15.61 -4.15 5.31
C ASP A 50 -16.05 -4.45 3.88
N PHE A 51 -15.11 -4.86 3.02
CA PHE A 51 -15.40 -5.33 1.66
C PHE A 51 -15.92 -6.77 1.60
N TRP A 52 -15.84 -7.50 2.72
CA TRP A 52 -16.13 -8.92 2.81
C TRP A 52 -17.44 -9.22 3.55
N SER A 53 -18.34 -8.22 3.62
CA SER A 53 -19.64 -8.42 4.27
C SER A 53 -20.39 -9.60 3.64
N GLY A 54 -20.74 -10.59 4.47
CA GLY A 54 -21.38 -11.82 4.01
C GLY A 54 -20.47 -12.85 3.33
N LYS A 55 -19.15 -12.61 3.29
CA LYS A 55 -18.14 -13.52 2.72
C LYS A 55 -17.01 -13.76 3.73
N GLU A 56 -16.31 -14.88 3.59
CA GLU A 56 -15.14 -15.18 4.39
C GLU A 56 -13.94 -14.33 3.92
N ASN A 57 -13.28 -13.65 4.87
CA ASN A 57 -12.05 -12.90 4.61
C ASN A 57 -10.86 -13.71 5.18
N PRO A 58 -9.91 -14.16 4.35
CA PRO A 58 -8.77 -14.95 4.81
C PRO A 58 -7.84 -14.18 5.77
N LEU A 59 -7.92 -12.85 5.75
CA LEU A 59 -7.12 -11.96 6.60
C LEU A 59 -7.83 -11.55 7.90
N PHE A 60 -9.06 -11.97 8.12
CA PHE A 60 -9.85 -11.57 9.30
C PHE A 60 -10.57 -12.74 9.92
N VAL A 61 -10.35 -12.94 11.21
CA VAL A 61 -11.07 -13.94 12.02
C VAL A 61 -12.05 -13.22 12.93
N GLU A 62 -13.34 -13.26 12.58
CA GLU A 62 -14.37 -12.60 13.36
C GLU A 62 -14.52 -13.25 14.74
N ASP A 63 -14.65 -12.42 15.77
CA ASP A 63 -14.94 -12.86 17.15
C ASP A 63 -16.16 -12.11 17.69
N SER A 64 -17.27 -12.83 17.78
CA SER A 64 -18.55 -12.27 18.23
C SER A 64 -18.56 -11.84 19.70
N LYS A 65 -17.62 -12.34 20.51
CA LYS A 65 -17.50 -12.04 21.94
C LYS A 65 -16.62 -10.80 22.20
N LEU A 66 -15.70 -10.53 21.28
CA LEU A 66 -14.76 -9.42 21.40
C LEU A 66 -15.52 -8.09 21.30
N LEU A 67 -15.37 -7.22 22.31
CA LEU A 67 -16.03 -5.92 22.41
C LEU A 67 -17.56 -5.98 22.26
N GLN A 68 -18.18 -7.08 22.66
CA GLN A 68 -19.60 -7.37 22.41
C GLN A 68 -20.54 -6.26 22.91
N ALA A 69 -20.29 -5.71 24.09
CA ALA A 69 -21.13 -4.67 24.67
C ALA A 69 -21.08 -3.38 23.85
N TRP A 70 -19.86 -2.92 23.53
CA TRP A 70 -19.68 -1.74 22.68
C TRP A 70 -20.25 -1.98 21.26
N ARG A 71 -19.97 -3.12 20.65
CA ARG A 71 -20.49 -3.43 19.30
C ARG A 71 -22.02 -3.37 19.28
N GLY A 72 -22.68 -3.88 20.32
CA GLY A 72 -24.14 -3.78 20.46
C GLY A 72 -24.62 -2.33 20.58
N HIS A 73 -23.87 -1.47 21.24
CA HIS A 73 -24.14 -0.03 21.35
C HIS A 73 -23.93 0.66 20.00
N ALA A 74 -22.77 0.48 19.37
CA ALA A 74 -22.42 1.06 18.10
C ALA A 74 -23.46 0.78 17.01
N ILE A 75 -23.95 -0.45 16.92
CA ILE A 75 -24.99 -0.83 15.96
C ILE A 75 -26.35 -0.20 16.29
N LYS A 76 -26.76 -0.20 17.58
CA LYS A 76 -28.13 0.19 17.98
C LYS A 76 -28.31 1.68 18.21
N LYS A 77 -27.25 2.38 18.62
CA LYS A 77 -27.31 3.79 19.03
C LYS A 77 -26.61 4.72 18.04
N ASP A 78 -25.49 4.27 17.46
CA ASP A 78 -24.66 5.11 16.59
C ASP A 78 -24.85 4.76 15.10
N ASP A 79 -25.75 3.80 14.78
CA ASP A 79 -26.02 3.29 13.41
C ASP A 79 -24.75 2.84 12.65
N LEU A 80 -23.76 2.36 13.39
CA LEU A 80 -22.51 1.86 12.83
C LEU A 80 -22.60 0.37 12.52
N LYS A 81 -22.30 -0.01 11.29
CA LYS A 81 -22.21 -1.43 10.89
C LYS A 81 -20.76 -1.88 10.98
N VAL A 82 -20.42 -2.52 12.11
CA VAL A 82 -19.06 -2.98 12.42
C VAL A 82 -18.99 -4.49 12.63
N ARG A 83 -17.87 -5.07 12.16
CA ARG A 83 -17.44 -6.42 12.50
C ARG A 83 -16.15 -6.33 13.31
N VAL A 84 -16.06 -7.10 14.38
CA VAL A 84 -14.89 -7.09 15.28
C VAL A 84 -14.30 -8.49 15.32
N GLY A 85 -12.98 -8.55 15.31
CA GLY A 85 -12.24 -9.82 15.33
C GLY A 85 -10.74 -9.58 15.42
N ARG A 86 -10.00 -10.56 14.94
CA ARG A 86 -8.54 -10.54 14.90
C ARG A 86 -8.04 -10.46 13.45
N TRP A 87 -7.08 -9.58 13.19
CA TRP A 87 -6.35 -9.60 11.94
C TRP A 87 -5.48 -10.86 11.89
N ASN A 88 -5.64 -11.67 10.84
CA ASN A 88 -4.94 -12.96 10.70
C ASN A 88 -3.49 -12.78 10.20
N ILE A 89 -2.70 -12.10 11.03
CA ILE A 89 -1.27 -11.82 10.83
C ILE A 89 -0.52 -12.12 12.15
N PRO A 90 0.83 -12.12 12.16
CA PRO A 90 1.60 -12.25 13.39
C PRO A 90 1.18 -11.22 14.44
N GLY A 91 1.01 -11.66 15.69
CA GLY A 91 0.49 -10.84 16.80
C GLY A 91 -1.03 -10.82 16.92
N LYS A 92 -1.77 -11.18 15.87
CA LYS A 92 -3.25 -11.25 15.85
C LYS A 92 -3.92 -10.05 16.55
N PRO A 93 -3.59 -8.81 16.19
CA PRO A 93 -4.16 -7.63 16.83
C PRO A 93 -5.66 -7.53 16.59
N ILE A 94 -6.36 -6.75 17.42
CA ILE A 94 -7.78 -6.49 17.22
C ILE A 94 -7.97 -5.69 15.92
N ALA A 95 -8.92 -6.13 15.10
CA ALA A 95 -9.35 -5.41 13.92
C ALA A 95 -10.85 -5.10 13.98
N ILE A 96 -11.22 -3.91 13.58
CA ILE A 96 -12.59 -3.43 13.45
C ILE A 96 -12.82 -3.13 11.96
N LEU A 97 -13.69 -3.89 11.32
CA LEU A 97 -14.07 -3.63 9.94
C LEU A 97 -15.39 -2.86 9.91
N VAL A 98 -15.43 -1.74 9.20
CA VAL A 98 -16.61 -0.89 9.13
C VAL A 98 -17.20 -0.88 7.73
N ASN A 99 -18.51 -1.12 7.64
CA ASN A 99 -19.26 -0.90 6.42
C ASN A 99 -19.62 0.60 6.33
N PHE A 100 -19.01 1.29 5.41
CA PHE A 100 -19.16 2.74 5.22
C PHE A 100 -20.26 3.11 4.21
N THR A 101 -20.87 2.13 3.54
CA THR A 101 -21.94 2.37 2.55
C THR A 101 -23.09 3.23 3.07
N PRO A 102 -23.54 3.10 4.34
CA PRO A 102 -24.62 3.94 4.84
C PRO A 102 -24.35 5.45 4.81
N PHE A 103 -23.08 5.86 4.86
CA PHE A 103 -22.70 7.27 4.88
C PHE A 103 -22.82 7.98 3.53
N TYR A 104 -22.99 7.23 2.43
CA TYR A 104 -23.23 7.84 1.11
C TYR A 104 -24.51 8.69 1.06
N LYS A 105 -25.51 8.38 1.88
CA LYS A 105 -26.75 9.19 1.97
C LYS A 105 -26.48 10.62 2.43
N ASP A 106 -25.49 10.79 3.31
CA ASP A 106 -25.15 12.08 3.93
C ASP A 106 -23.85 12.68 3.32
N LYS A 107 -23.36 12.11 2.23
CA LYS A 107 -22.07 12.47 1.60
C LYS A 107 -21.93 13.98 1.36
N ASN A 108 -22.95 14.61 0.78
CA ASN A 108 -22.88 16.03 0.44
C ASN A 108 -22.82 16.92 1.70
N GLU A 109 -23.51 16.53 2.75
CA GLU A 109 -23.44 17.23 4.04
C GLU A 109 -22.06 17.06 4.69
N ILE A 110 -21.51 15.85 4.67
CA ILE A 110 -20.16 15.54 5.17
C ILE A 110 -19.11 16.39 4.43
N TYR A 111 -19.19 16.47 3.10
CA TYR A 111 -18.26 17.27 2.29
C TYR A 111 -18.43 18.78 2.52
N THR A 112 -19.67 19.24 2.64
CA THR A 112 -19.95 20.64 2.97
C THR A 112 -19.34 21.01 4.32
N GLN A 113 -19.49 20.14 5.33
CA GLN A 113 -18.92 20.37 6.64
C GLN A 113 -17.38 20.35 6.61
N ALA A 114 -16.78 19.41 5.85
CA ALA A 114 -15.33 19.34 5.68
C ALA A 114 -14.77 20.61 5.00
N TRP A 115 -15.52 21.18 4.06
CA TRP A 115 -15.17 22.47 3.46
C TRP A 115 -15.26 23.63 4.47
N ILE A 116 -16.36 23.70 5.22
CA ILE A 116 -16.58 24.78 6.19
C ILE A 116 -15.51 24.77 7.29
N ASP A 117 -15.22 23.60 7.84
CA ASP A 117 -14.30 23.45 8.99
C ASP A 117 -12.82 23.47 8.58
N PHE A 118 -12.47 22.90 7.45
CA PHE A 118 -11.07 22.62 7.10
C PHE A 118 -10.69 23.01 5.67
N GLN A 119 -11.59 23.57 4.87
CA GLN A 119 -11.37 23.93 3.47
C GLN A 119 -10.97 22.71 2.59
N VAL A 120 -11.50 21.52 2.91
CA VAL A 120 -11.29 20.32 2.08
C VAL A 120 -12.16 20.40 0.84
N ASP A 121 -11.55 20.55 -0.32
CA ASP A 121 -12.25 20.56 -1.61
C ASP A 121 -12.65 19.14 -2.01
N SER A 122 -13.95 18.89 -2.07
CA SER A 122 -14.53 17.63 -2.56
C SER A 122 -15.37 17.81 -3.82
N LEU A 123 -15.42 19.02 -4.40
CA LEU A 123 -16.21 19.30 -5.61
C LEU A 123 -15.62 18.66 -6.87
N HIS A 124 -14.29 18.48 -6.88
CA HIS A 124 -13.54 17.87 -7.98
C HIS A 124 -13.29 16.37 -7.74
N ALA A 125 -14.12 15.75 -6.89
CA ALA A 125 -14.00 14.34 -6.57
C ALA A 125 -14.33 13.45 -7.78
N TYR A 126 -13.47 12.45 -8.01
CA TYR A 126 -13.73 11.41 -9.01
C TYR A 126 -13.03 10.10 -8.62
N GLY A 127 -13.35 9.03 -9.32
CA GLY A 127 -12.76 7.71 -9.11
C GLY A 127 -13.07 7.16 -7.71
N ASP A 128 -12.03 6.81 -7.00
CA ASP A 128 -12.08 6.18 -5.66
C ASP A 128 -12.19 7.18 -4.49
N TYR A 129 -12.33 8.49 -4.75
CA TYR A 129 -12.38 9.50 -3.70
C TYR A 129 -13.57 9.31 -2.75
N ASP A 130 -14.77 9.08 -3.30
CA ASP A 130 -15.98 8.92 -2.50
C ASP A 130 -15.90 7.70 -1.57
N GLU A 131 -15.39 6.58 -2.06
CA GLU A 131 -15.24 5.36 -1.25
C GLU A 131 -14.26 5.59 -0.09
N ALA A 132 -13.10 6.14 -0.41
CA ALA A 132 -12.05 6.38 0.58
C ALA A 132 -12.49 7.39 1.64
N SER A 133 -13.12 8.51 1.24
CA SER A 133 -13.58 9.55 2.17
C SER A 133 -14.73 9.09 3.05
N MET A 134 -15.68 8.31 2.52
CA MET A 134 -16.77 7.74 3.33
C MET A 134 -16.24 6.68 4.31
N PHE A 135 -15.30 5.85 3.89
CA PHE A 135 -14.60 4.95 4.81
C PHE A 135 -13.87 5.72 5.92
N SER A 136 -13.14 6.75 5.53
CA SER A 136 -12.39 7.59 6.48
C SER A 136 -13.29 8.21 7.53
N TYR A 137 -14.40 8.81 7.09
CA TYR A 137 -15.41 9.39 7.98
C TYR A 137 -15.99 8.33 8.93
N ALA A 138 -16.37 7.16 8.39
CA ALA A 138 -16.87 6.04 9.16
C ALA A 138 -15.86 5.56 10.22
N ALA A 139 -14.56 5.53 9.89
CA ALA A 139 -13.51 5.18 10.83
C ALA A 139 -13.42 6.19 11.99
N GLY A 140 -13.52 7.49 11.71
CA GLY A 140 -13.63 8.53 12.74
C GLY A 140 -14.83 8.32 13.66
N LYS A 141 -16.00 8.01 13.09
CA LYS A 141 -17.23 7.69 13.84
C LYS A 141 -17.07 6.44 14.73
N VAL A 142 -16.37 5.43 14.25
CA VAL A 142 -16.06 4.21 15.02
C VAL A 142 -15.21 4.56 16.25
N VAL A 143 -14.19 5.39 16.09
CA VAL A 143 -13.31 5.81 17.20
C VAL A 143 -14.08 6.67 18.19
N GLU A 144 -14.87 7.63 17.73
CA GLU A 144 -15.75 8.44 18.60
C GLU A 144 -16.68 7.55 19.44
N SER A 145 -17.40 6.62 18.77
CA SER A 145 -18.32 5.69 19.44
C SER A 145 -17.61 4.85 20.52
N PHE A 146 -16.43 4.31 20.16
CA PHE A 146 -15.64 3.53 21.11
C PHE A 146 -15.18 4.37 22.29
N TYR A 147 -14.65 5.57 22.04
CA TYR A 147 -14.17 6.46 23.07
C TYR A 147 -15.28 6.85 24.03
N ARG A 148 -16.42 7.32 23.53
CA ARG A 148 -17.56 7.74 24.36
C ARG A 148 -18.19 6.60 25.18
N TYR A 149 -18.08 5.36 24.70
CA TYR A 149 -18.66 4.20 25.38
C TYR A 149 -17.72 3.58 26.41
N ASN A 150 -16.43 3.43 26.09
CA ASN A 150 -15.49 2.64 26.87
C ASN A 150 -14.49 3.47 27.69
N LEU A 151 -14.23 4.72 27.31
CA LEU A 151 -13.11 5.51 27.81
C LEU A 151 -13.58 6.78 28.50
N THR A 152 -12.64 7.46 29.16
CA THR A 152 -12.83 8.71 29.87
C THR A 152 -11.79 9.72 29.46
N MET A 153 -11.97 10.99 29.85
CA MET A 153 -11.00 12.05 29.59
C MET A 153 -9.61 11.83 30.22
N SER A 154 -9.47 10.88 31.15
CA SER A 154 -8.17 10.51 31.74
C SER A 154 -7.39 9.53 30.87
N ASP A 155 -8.05 8.85 29.94
CA ASP A 155 -7.42 7.89 29.04
C ASP A 155 -6.71 8.63 27.87
N LYS A 156 -5.43 8.33 27.68
CA LYS A 156 -4.62 8.90 26.59
C LYS A 156 -4.81 8.09 25.33
N VAL A 157 -5.50 8.65 24.38
CA VAL A 157 -5.89 7.96 23.14
C VAL A 157 -5.19 8.61 21.95
N ILE A 158 -4.67 7.77 21.07
CA ILE A 158 -4.10 8.18 19.78
C ILE A 158 -4.91 7.57 18.66
N TYR A 159 -5.23 8.38 17.64
CA TYR A 159 -5.71 7.96 16.35
C TYR A 159 -4.67 8.24 15.28
N GLN A 160 -4.17 7.21 14.60
CA GLN A 160 -3.24 7.34 13.48
C GLN A 160 -3.94 7.00 12.16
N ALA A 161 -3.96 7.97 11.26
CA ALA A 161 -4.49 7.87 9.91
C ALA A 161 -3.35 7.68 8.90
N HIS A 162 -3.51 6.77 7.94
CA HIS A 162 -2.52 6.47 6.91
C HIS A 162 -3.03 6.85 5.52
N GLU A 163 -2.31 7.75 4.85
CA GLU A 163 -2.61 8.28 3.53
C GLU A 163 -3.88 9.16 3.48
N TRP A 164 -4.04 9.91 2.37
CA TRP A 164 -5.19 10.75 2.12
C TRP A 164 -6.53 10.01 2.32
N MET A 165 -6.54 8.71 2.03
CA MET A 165 -7.72 7.83 2.14
C MET A 165 -8.29 7.74 3.55
N THR A 166 -7.56 8.17 4.57
CA THR A 166 -8.00 8.16 5.97
C THR A 166 -7.97 9.54 6.64
N GLY A 167 -7.66 10.57 5.87
CA GLY A 167 -7.52 11.94 6.39
C GLY A 167 -8.82 12.52 6.95
N LEU A 168 -9.96 12.29 6.30
CA LEU A 168 -11.24 12.86 6.74
C LEU A 168 -11.65 12.37 8.15
N GLY A 169 -11.29 11.13 8.52
CA GLY A 169 -11.52 10.62 9.87
C GLY A 169 -10.68 11.31 10.93
N ALA A 170 -9.44 11.67 10.60
CA ALA A 170 -8.59 12.45 11.49
C ALA A 170 -9.14 13.87 11.70
N LEU A 171 -9.54 14.54 10.61
CA LEU A 171 -10.17 15.85 10.66
C LEU A 171 -11.49 15.81 11.44
N TYR A 172 -12.31 14.78 11.23
CA TYR A 172 -13.52 14.56 11.99
C TYR A 172 -13.25 14.51 13.49
N LEU A 173 -12.26 13.73 13.93
CA LEU A 173 -11.91 13.60 15.34
C LEU A 173 -11.34 14.89 15.92
N GLN A 174 -10.52 15.63 15.19
CA GLN A 174 -10.04 16.97 15.59
C GLN A 174 -11.18 17.92 15.95
N LYS A 175 -12.29 17.84 15.22
CA LYS A 175 -13.46 18.71 15.44
C LYS A 175 -14.36 18.22 16.57
N HIS A 176 -14.64 16.91 16.62
CA HIS A 176 -15.72 16.33 17.42
C HIS A 176 -15.24 15.65 18.71
N VAL A 177 -13.97 15.23 18.78
CA VAL A 177 -13.37 14.55 19.93
C VAL A 177 -11.92 15.00 20.12
N PRO A 178 -11.70 16.29 20.41
CA PRO A 178 -10.35 16.89 20.50
C PRO A 178 -9.50 16.32 21.65
N GLU A 179 -10.06 15.47 22.50
CA GLU A 179 -9.35 14.74 23.55
C GLU A 179 -8.49 13.61 22.98
N ILE A 180 -8.76 13.17 21.74
CA ILE A 180 -7.98 12.14 21.04
C ILE A 180 -6.88 12.83 20.25
N ALA A 181 -5.62 12.48 20.55
CA ALA A 181 -4.49 12.98 19.77
C ALA A 181 -4.47 12.31 18.38
N THR A 182 -4.34 13.13 17.34
CA THR A 182 -4.37 12.67 15.95
C THR A 182 -2.99 12.68 15.33
N ILE A 183 -2.64 11.58 14.65
CA ILE A 183 -1.44 11.45 13.85
C ILE A 183 -1.85 11.17 12.39
N PHE A 184 -1.27 11.88 11.46
CA PHE A 184 -1.42 11.60 10.03
C PHE A 184 -0.09 11.21 9.41
N THR A 185 -0.06 10.09 8.68
CA THR A 185 1.15 9.58 8.02
C THR A 185 0.95 9.52 6.52
N THR A 186 1.70 10.35 5.80
CA THR A 186 1.80 10.28 4.33
C THR A 186 2.99 9.39 3.95
N HIS A 187 2.75 8.34 3.19
CA HIS A 187 3.78 7.43 2.69
C HIS A 187 4.33 7.85 1.33
N ALA A 188 3.54 8.57 0.54
CA ALA A 188 3.93 9.25 -0.69
C ALA A 188 2.88 10.31 -1.00
N THR A 189 3.29 11.52 -1.37
CA THR A 189 2.32 12.56 -1.67
C THR A 189 1.50 12.22 -2.91
N THR A 190 0.19 12.43 -2.86
CA THR A 190 -0.72 12.20 -3.99
C THR A 190 -0.28 13.01 -5.20
N ILE A 191 0.04 14.27 -4.98
CA ILE A 191 0.45 15.16 -6.08
C ILE A 191 1.85 14.83 -6.62
N GLY A 192 2.83 14.48 -5.79
CA GLY A 192 4.15 14.03 -6.24
C GLY A 192 4.06 12.78 -7.11
N ARG A 193 3.24 11.80 -6.66
CA ARG A 193 2.95 10.59 -7.45
C ARG A 193 2.31 10.93 -8.80
N SER A 194 1.39 11.90 -8.83
CA SER A 194 0.70 12.32 -10.06
C SER A 194 1.65 13.06 -11.02
N ILE A 195 2.51 13.94 -10.52
CA ILE A 195 3.54 14.61 -11.32
C ILE A 195 4.46 13.58 -12.00
N ALA A 196 5.04 12.67 -11.21
CA ALA A 196 5.93 11.64 -11.72
C ALA A 196 5.22 10.67 -12.68
N GLY A 197 4.00 10.24 -12.36
CA GLY A 197 3.18 9.36 -13.18
C GLY A 197 2.81 9.95 -14.54
N ASN A 198 2.69 11.27 -14.63
CA ASN A 198 2.46 12.01 -15.88
C ASN A 198 3.75 12.42 -16.61
N ASN A 199 4.86 11.74 -16.35
CA ASN A 199 6.14 11.95 -16.99
C ASN A 199 6.77 13.34 -16.77
N LYS A 200 6.33 14.06 -15.77
CA LYS A 200 6.97 15.34 -15.39
C LYS A 200 8.14 15.03 -14.43
N PRO A 201 9.29 15.70 -14.56
CA PRO A 201 10.48 15.47 -13.72
C PRO A 201 10.25 16.03 -12.31
N LEU A 202 9.84 15.18 -11.37
CA LEU A 202 9.44 15.60 -10.02
C LEU A 202 10.61 16.23 -9.25
N TYR A 203 11.70 15.50 -9.09
CA TYR A 203 12.77 15.92 -8.18
C TYR A 203 13.69 16.98 -8.77
N ASP A 204 13.84 17.02 -10.11
CA ASP A 204 14.66 18.03 -10.79
C ASP A 204 14.09 19.46 -10.63
N TYR A 205 12.77 19.54 -10.49
CA TYR A 205 12.04 20.82 -10.40
C TYR A 205 11.09 20.89 -9.19
N LEU A 206 11.31 20.09 -8.16
CA LEU A 206 10.43 20.02 -6.99
C LEU A 206 10.16 21.39 -6.38
N PHE A 207 11.21 22.21 -6.24
CA PHE A 207 11.16 23.57 -5.70
C PHE A 207 10.38 24.58 -6.57
N ALA A 208 10.11 24.25 -7.82
CA ALA A 208 9.40 25.13 -8.75
C ALA A 208 7.92 24.76 -8.93
N TYR A 209 7.50 23.60 -8.44
CA TYR A 209 6.10 23.20 -8.50
C TYR A 209 5.30 23.85 -7.37
N ASN A 210 4.10 24.31 -7.72
CA ASN A 210 3.06 24.64 -6.74
C ASN A 210 2.08 23.48 -6.66
N GLY A 211 1.91 22.86 -5.50
CA GLY A 211 1.10 21.67 -5.31
C GLY A 211 -0.38 21.88 -5.68
N ASP A 212 -0.96 23.02 -5.29
CA ASP A 212 -2.36 23.36 -5.58
C ASP A 212 -2.59 23.59 -7.08
N GLN A 213 -1.64 24.22 -7.77
CA GLN A 213 -1.71 24.39 -9.23
C GLN A 213 -1.58 23.06 -9.94
N MET A 214 -0.59 22.26 -9.57
CA MET A 214 -0.36 20.95 -10.18
C MET A 214 -1.52 19.99 -9.94
N SER A 215 -2.17 20.07 -8.80
CA SER A 215 -3.34 19.22 -8.51
C SER A 215 -4.50 19.52 -9.46
N ARG A 216 -4.73 20.78 -9.81
CA ARG A 216 -5.72 21.20 -10.82
C ARG A 216 -5.33 20.73 -12.22
N GLU A 217 -4.07 20.93 -12.62
CA GLU A 217 -3.59 20.49 -13.94
C GLU A 217 -3.67 18.97 -14.14
N LEU A 218 -3.54 18.20 -13.05
CA LEU A 218 -3.50 16.74 -13.11
C LEU A 218 -4.79 16.06 -12.62
N ASN A 219 -5.87 16.85 -12.38
CA ASN A 219 -7.16 16.35 -11.90
C ASN A 219 -7.08 15.51 -10.63
N VAL A 220 -6.35 15.97 -9.62
CA VAL A 220 -6.25 15.30 -8.31
C VAL A 220 -6.54 16.27 -7.15
N GLU A 221 -7.28 17.33 -7.41
CA GLU A 221 -7.57 18.44 -6.49
C GLU A 221 -8.14 17.96 -5.17
N SER A 222 -9.22 17.17 -5.19
CA SER A 222 -9.86 16.71 -3.96
C SER A 222 -8.95 15.79 -3.14
N LYS A 223 -8.19 14.91 -3.80
CA LYS A 223 -7.23 14.02 -3.11
C LYS A 223 -6.06 14.82 -2.51
N HIS A 224 -5.55 15.79 -3.25
CA HIS A 224 -4.52 16.70 -2.77
C HIS A 224 -5.03 17.58 -1.62
N SER A 225 -6.23 18.13 -1.77
CA SER A 225 -6.85 18.99 -0.75
C SER A 225 -7.00 18.27 0.59
N ILE A 226 -7.57 17.06 0.58
CA ILE A 226 -7.75 16.31 1.83
C ILE A 226 -6.40 15.91 2.46
N GLU A 227 -5.40 15.54 1.67
CA GLU A 227 -4.06 15.23 2.14
C GLU A 227 -3.41 16.46 2.79
N LYS A 228 -3.41 17.60 2.09
CA LYS A 228 -2.86 18.87 2.56
C LYS A 228 -3.54 19.35 3.83
N GLN A 229 -4.87 19.43 3.83
CA GLN A 229 -5.60 19.91 4.99
C GLN A 229 -5.44 18.98 6.20
N THR A 230 -5.39 17.69 5.99
CA THR A 230 -5.12 16.75 7.09
C THR A 230 -3.73 16.99 7.70
N ALA A 231 -2.70 17.12 6.84
CA ALA A 231 -1.34 17.40 7.30
C ALA A 231 -1.23 18.70 8.13
N HIS A 232 -2.04 19.72 7.80
CA HIS A 232 -2.02 21.01 8.48
C HIS A 232 -2.80 21.03 9.79
N HIS A 233 -3.79 20.15 9.99
CA HIS A 233 -4.73 20.25 11.13
C HIS A 233 -4.54 19.17 12.20
N VAL A 234 -3.84 18.07 11.91
CA VAL A 234 -3.57 17.03 12.94
C VAL A 234 -2.56 17.48 13.97
N ASP A 235 -2.55 16.84 15.13
CA ASP A 235 -1.60 17.14 16.23
C ASP A 235 -0.16 16.77 15.87
N CYS A 236 0.02 15.75 15.01
CA CYS A 236 1.34 15.33 14.54
C CYS A 236 1.26 14.83 13.10
N PHE A 237 1.94 15.52 12.21
CA PHE A 237 2.11 15.08 10.81
C PHE A 237 3.42 14.31 10.67
N THR A 238 3.36 13.12 10.08
CA THR A 238 4.52 12.24 9.90
C THR A 238 4.66 11.76 8.48
N THR A 239 5.87 11.43 8.09
CA THR A 239 6.19 10.77 6.82
C THR A 239 7.27 9.70 7.01
N VAL A 240 7.58 8.96 5.96
CA VAL A 240 8.39 7.74 6.04
C VAL A 240 9.83 7.89 5.54
N SER A 241 10.19 9.05 4.99
CA SER A 241 11.55 9.34 4.51
C SER A 241 11.80 10.82 4.33
N ASP A 242 13.06 11.24 4.35
CA ASP A 242 13.45 12.63 4.06
C ASP A 242 13.06 13.06 2.64
N ILE A 243 13.06 12.13 1.68
CA ILE A 243 12.64 12.42 0.30
C ILE A 243 11.15 12.78 0.30
N THR A 244 10.31 11.98 0.94
CA THR A 244 8.88 12.28 1.05
C THR A 244 8.64 13.54 1.89
N ASN A 245 9.46 13.80 2.90
CA ASN A 245 9.36 15.05 3.67
C ASN A 245 9.63 16.28 2.81
N ASN A 246 10.61 16.23 1.92
CA ASN A 246 10.85 17.31 0.96
C ASN A 246 9.66 17.49 0.00
N GLU A 247 9.02 16.40 -0.46
CA GLU A 247 7.77 16.50 -1.24
C GLU A 247 6.66 17.18 -0.43
N CYS A 248 6.47 16.79 0.83
CA CYS A 248 5.47 17.39 1.71
C CYS A 248 5.70 18.88 1.88
N LYS A 249 6.95 19.28 2.15
CA LYS A 249 7.32 20.68 2.31
C LYS A 249 7.00 21.52 1.07
N GLU A 250 7.38 21.07 -0.11
CA GLU A 250 7.23 21.85 -1.35
C GLU A 250 5.81 21.75 -1.96
N LEU A 251 5.12 20.61 -1.78
CA LEU A 251 3.85 20.35 -2.46
C LEU A 251 2.63 20.45 -1.55
N LEU A 252 2.77 20.22 -0.24
CA LEU A 252 1.70 20.37 0.75
C LEU A 252 1.86 21.65 1.60
N ASP A 253 2.93 22.42 1.38
CA ASP A 253 3.30 23.58 2.19
C ASP A 253 3.43 23.24 3.69
N LYS A 254 3.80 21.99 4.01
CA LYS A 254 3.91 21.48 5.38
C LYS A 254 5.05 20.47 5.48
N GLU A 255 6.06 20.81 6.26
CA GLU A 255 7.09 19.86 6.67
C GLU A 255 6.54 18.89 7.73
N ALA A 256 6.93 17.62 7.67
CA ALA A 256 6.53 16.65 8.66
C ALA A 256 7.14 16.99 10.04
N ASP A 257 6.34 16.87 11.10
CA ASP A 257 6.81 17.06 12.48
C ASP A 257 7.82 15.97 12.86
N VAL A 258 7.65 14.76 12.30
CA VAL A 258 8.56 13.62 12.51
C VAL A 258 8.68 12.76 11.25
N VAL A 259 9.89 12.41 10.86
CA VAL A 259 10.16 11.41 9.85
C VAL A 259 10.33 10.04 10.53
N LEU A 260 9.39 9.12 10.26
CA LEU A 260 9.37 7.77 10.82
C LEU A 260 9.63 6.75 9.71
N MET A 261 10.87 6.33 9.56
CA MET A 261 11.23 5.32 8.56
C MET A 261 10.50 4.00 8.82
N ASN A 262 10.07 3.35 7.74
CA ASN A 262 9.46 2.03 7.83
C ASN A 262 10.43 1.03 8.42
N GLY A 263 9.99 0.30 9.44
CA GLY A 263 10.75 -0.79 10.03
C GLY A 263 10.69 -2.07 9.18
N PHE A 264 11.58 -2.98 9.48
CA PHE A 264 11.62 -4.31 8.89
C PHE A 264 11.75 -5.35 10.00
N GLU A 265 10.91 -6.38 9.99
CA GLU A 265 11.02 -7.54 10.84
C GLU A 265 11.40 -8.76 9.99
N ASP A 266 12.44 -9.46 10.38
CA ASP A 266 13.00 -10.60 9.63
C ASP A 266 12.52 -11.97 10.12
N ASP A 267 11.61 -12.02 11.09
CA ASP A 267 11.09 -13.25 11.70
C ASP A 267 10.50 -14.24 10.69
N PHE A 268 10.00 -13.74 9.53
CA PHE A 268 9.45 -14.60 8.49
C PHE A 268 10.52 -15.17 7.55
N VAL A 269 11.76 -14.68 7.64
CA VAL A 269 12.87 -15.15 6.82
C VAL A 269 13.44 -16.43 7.45
N PRO A 270 13.42 -17.57 6.75
CA PRO A 270 14.04 -18.79 7.25
C PRO A 270 15.52 -18.57 7.53
N LYS A 271 16.07 -19.25 8.54
CA LYS A 271 17.51 -19.13 8.92
C LYS A 271 18.21 -20.49 8.80
N GLY A 272 19.53 -20.46 8.66
CA GLY A 272 20.35 -21.66 8.61
C GLY A 272 20.02 -22.59 7.45
N GLU A 273 19.96 -23.88 7.71
CA GLU A 273 19.73 -24.94 6.70
C GLU A 273 18.35 -24.80 6.02
N GLU A 274 17.34 -24.33 6.73
CA GLU A 274 16.01 -24.11 6.16
C GLU A 274 16.04 -23.00 5.10
N PHE A 275 16.80 -21.94 5.32
CA PHE A 275 17.01 -20.88 4.35
C PHE A 275 17.64 -21.43 3.07
N GLU A 276 18.73 -22.17 3.19
CA GLU A 276 19.43 -22.74 2.04
C GLU A 276 18.55 -23.72 1.25
N LYS A 277 17.78 -24.57 1.94
CA LYS A 277 16.82 -25.49 1.30
C LYS A 277 15.74 -24.75 0.53
N LYS A 278 15.09 -23.76 1.15
CA LYS A 278 14.03 -22.96 0.51
C LYS A 278 14.58 -22.11 -0.64
N ARG A 279 15.74 -21.52 -0.46
CA ARG A 279 16.45 -20.76 -1.50
C ARG A 279 16.75 -21.61 -2.73
N LYS A 280 17.33 -22.81 -2.53
CA LYS A 280 17.62 -23.75 -3.61
C LYS A 280 16.35 -24.16 -4.34
N TYR A 281 15.29 -24.47 -3.62
CA TYR A 281 14.00 -24.83 -4.18
C TYR A 281 13.40 -23.69 -5.02
N ALA A 282 13.32 -22.48 -4.46
CA ALA A 282 12.80 -21.32 -5.16
C ALA A 282 13.60 -20.99 -6.43
N ARG A 283 14.93 -21.08 -6.34
CA ARG A 283 15.82 -20.89 -7.47
C ARG A 283 15.54 -21.91 -8.59
N ALA A 284 15.40 -23.18 -8.23
CA ALA A 284 15.09 -24.23 -9.19
C ALA A 284 13.75 -23.99 -9.91
N LEU A 285 12.71 -23.53 -9.18
CA LEU A 285 11.42 -23.16 -9.78
C LEU A 285 11.55 -22.02 -10.80
N LEU A 286 12.29 -20.96 -10.46
CA LEU A 286 12.48 -19.83 -11.35
C LEU A 286 13.27 -20.20 -12.60
N LEU A 287 14.34 -20.99 -12.45
CA LEU A 287 15.11 -21.46 -13.60
C LEU A 287 14.30 -22.42 -14.47
N ASN A 288 13.51 -23.32 -13.88
CA ASN A 288 12.62 -24.21 -14.63
C ASN A 288 11.59 -23.39 -15.44
N LEU A 289 10.96 -22.39 -14.83
CA LEU A 289 10.03 -21.50 -15.53
C LEU A 289 10.71 -20.82 -16.72
N ALA A 290 11.88 -20.24 -16.52
CA ALA A 290 12.64 -19.57 -17.57
C ALA A 290 13.04 -20.54 -18.68
N ASN A 291 13.54 -21.74 -18.35
CA ASN A 291 13.92 -22.76 -19.31
C ASN A 291 12.74 -23.23 -20.17
N LYS A 292 11.57 -23.47 -19.54
CA LYS A 292 10.37 -23.90 -20.27
C LYS A 292 9.83 -22.81 -21.21
N LEU A 293 9.94 -21.55 -20.79
CA LEU A 293 9.45 -20.39 -21.56
C LEU A 293 10.41 -20.07 -22.71
N LEU A 294 11.70 -20.03 -22.42
CA LEU A 294 12.74 -19.58 -23.35
C LEU A 294 13.34 -20.72 -24.20
N GLY A 295 13.06 -21.98 -23.90
CA GLY A 295 13.68 -23.14 -24.56
C GLY A 295 15.19 -23.20 -24.32
N THR A 296 15.62 -23.04 -23.06
CA THR A 296 17.03 -22.98 -22.65
C THR A 296 17.37 -23.98 -21.56
N HIS A 297 18.62 -24.06 -21.22
CA HIS A 297 19.17 -24.93 -20.16
C HIS A 297 19.97 -24.10 -19.15
N LEU A 298 19.35 -23.06 -18.58
CA LEU A 298 19.95 -22.21 -17.55
C LEU A 298 20.28 -23.07 -16.31
N GLY A 299 21.52 -23.01 -15.87
CA GLY A 299 22.05 -23.81 -14.76
C GLY A 299 22.22 -23.02 -13.46
N ASP A 300 22.87 -23.69 -12.50
CA ASP A 300 23.08 -23.14 -11.14
C ASP A 300 23.99 -21.91 -11.08
N ASP A 301 24.80 -21.68 -12.11
CA ASP A 301 25.67 -20.51 -12.23
C ASP A 301 24.95 -19.27 -12.81
N THR A 302 23.74 -19.45 -13.36
CA THR A 302 22.93 -18.33 -13.90
C THR A 302 22.63 -17.31 -12.82
N LEU A 303 22.87 -16.03 -13.08
CA LEU A 303 22.44 -14.95 -12.20
C LEU A 303 20.96 -14.65 -12.37
N ILE A 304 20.20 -14.80 -11.29
CA ILE A 304 18.78 -14.39 -11.25
C ILE A 304 18.72 -13.00 -10.66
N VAL A 305 18.12 -12.06 -11.38
CA VAL A 305 17.81 -10.71 -10.92
C VAL A 305 16.32 -10.45 -11.07
N GLY A 306 15.72 -9.64 -10.22
CA GLY A 306 14.30 -9.41 -10.28
C GLY A 306 13.86 -8.09 -9.65
N THR A 307 12.75 -7.57 -10.14
CA THR A 307 12.01 -6.48 -9.50
C THR A 307 10.55 -6.91 -9.31
N SER A 308 9.91 -6.40 -8.28
CA SER A 308 8.49 -6.65 -8.02
C SER A 308 7.80 -5.43 -7.43
N GLY A 309 6.50 -5.29 -7.70
CA GLY A 309 5.70 -4.19 -7.17
C GLY A 309 4.46 -3.97 -8.00
N ARG A 310 3.73 -2.88 -7.74
CA ARG A 310 2.61 -2.46 -8.60
C ARG A 310 3.13 -2.10 -9.99
N TYR A 311 2.30 -2.31 -11.00
CA TYR A 311 2.68 -2.00 -12.39
C TYR A 311 2.61 -0.49 -12.66
N GLU A 312 3.50 0.25 -12.03
CA GLU A 312 3.71 1.69 -12.22
C GLU A 312 5.09 1.88 -12.84
N PHE A 313 5.15 1.89 -14.17
CA PHE A 313 6.38 1.78 -14.96
C PHE A 313 7.50 2.74 -14.53
N LYS A 314 7.18 4.02 -14.26
CA LYS A 314 8.14 5.03 -13.78
C LYS A 314 8.23 5.08 -12.25
N ASN A 315 7.10 5.15 -11.55
CA ASN A 315 7.09 5.32 -10.11
C ASN A 315 7.71 4.14 -9.34
N LYS A 316 7.79 2.96 -9.96
CA LYS A 316 8.47 1.77 -9.41
C LYS A 316 9.83 1.49 -10.02
N GLY A 317 10.34 2.40 -10.85
CA GLY A 317 11.66 2.30 -11.45
C GLY A 317 11.84 1.13 -12.41
N ILE A 318 10.75 0.58 -12.99
CA ILE A 318 10.84 -0.52 -13.96
C ILE A 318 11.63 -0.08 -15.18
N ASN A 319 11.43 1.15 -15.65
CA ASN A 319 12.21 1.76 -16.73
C ASN A 319 13.71 1.81 -16.41
N VAL A 320 14.08 2.16 -15.19
CA VAL A 320 15.48 2.21 -14.74
C VAL A 320 16.07 0.80 -14.68
N TYR A 321 15.29 -0.18 -14.20
CA TYR A 321 15.69 -1.58 -14.17
C TYR A 321 15.96 -2.12 -15.58
N LEU A 322 15.06 -1.88 -16.53
CA LEU A 322 15.22 -2.32 -17.93
C LEU A 322 16.41 -1.62 -18.59
N GLU A 323 16.61 -0.33 -18.36
CA GLU A 323 17.77 0.39 -18.90
C GLU A 323 19.09 -0.11 -18.29
N ALA A 324 19.10 -0.44 -17.00
CA ALA A 324 20.28 -1.04 -16.36
C ALA A 324 20.62 -2.41 -17.00
N LEU A 325 19.62 -3.23 -17.27
CA LEU A 325 19.80 -4.50 -17.99
C LEU A 325 20.31 -4.27 -19.42
N ASN A 326 19.75 -3.29 -20.14
CA ASN A 326 20.22 -2.90 -21.48
C ASN A 326 21.70 -2.47 -21.47
N ARG A 327 22.11 -1.62 -20.51
CA ARG A 327 23.52 -1.25 -20.35
C ARG A 327 24.40 -2.43 -20.00
N LEU A 328 23.89 -3.36 -19.19
CA LEU A 328 24.61 -4.59 -18.83
C LEU A 328 24.84 -5.49 -20.05
N THR A 329 23.88 -5.55 -21.00
CA THR A 329 24.05 -6.32 -22.24
C THR A 329 25.18 -5.79 -23.13
N ARG A 330 25.42 -4.49 -23.14
CA ARG A 330 26.48 -3.86 -23.93
C ARG A 330 27.87 -4.05 -23.31
N LYS A 331 27.96 -4.37 -22.03
CA LYS A 331 29.23 -4.66 -21.35
C LYS A 331 29.59 -6.13 -21.53
N LYS A 332 30.59 -6.42 -22.35
CA LYS A 332 31.12 -7.80 -22.59
C LYS A 332 31.82 -8.46 -21.39
N SER A 333 31.70 -7.88 -20.20
CA SER A 333 32.47 -8.31 -19.00
C SER A 333 31.76 -9.37 -18.13
N LEU A 334 30.54 -9.78 -18.47
CA LEU A 334 29.84 -10.83 -17.72
C LEU A 334 30.13 -12.20 -18.30
N ASN A 335 30.77 -13.05 -17.53
CA ASN A 335 31.14 -14.41 -17.91
C ASN A 335 30.07 -15.46 -17.53
N ARG A 336 28.84 -15.03 -17.26
CA ARG A 336 27.70 -15.93 -16.94
C ARG A 336 26.40 -15.40 -17.49
N GLU A 337 25.45 -16.31 -17.66
CA GLU A 337 24.10 -15.99 -18.07
C GLU A 337 23.34 -15.20 -16.96
N VAL A 338 22.46 -14.31 -17.40
CA VAL A 338 21.59 -13.53 -16.52
C VAL A 338 20.17 -13.74 -16.97
N VAL A 339 19.28 -14.09 -16.03
CA VAL A 339 17.84 -14.09 -16.25
C VAL A 339 17.20 -13.03 -15.35
N ALA A 340 16.38 -12.18 -15.94
CA ALA A 340 15.72 -11.08 -15.26
C ALA A 340 14.22 -11.30 -15.17
N PHE A 341 13.64 -11.08 -13.99
CA PHE A 341 12.21 -11.18 -13.75
C PHE A 341 11.61 -9.82 -13.43
N VAL A 342 10.45 -9.52 -14.05
CA VAL A 342 9.60 -8.38 -13.70
C VAL A 342 8.27 -8.93 -13.18
N ASN A 343 8.10 -8.92 -11.85
CA ASN A 343 6.94 -9.48 -11.18
C ASN A 343 5.95 -8.36 -10.85
N VAL A 344 4.99 -8.15 -11.71
CA VAL A 344 3.98 -7.09 -11.57
C VAL A 344 2.57 -7.64 -11.77
N PRO A 345 1.55 -7.12 -11.09
CA PRO A 345 0.15 -7.42 -11.38
C PRO A 345 -0.27 -6.64 -12.64
N GLY A 346 0.14 -7.14 -13.81
CA GLY A 346 -0.23 -6.54 -15.10
C GLY A 346 -1.72 -6.75 -15.41
N TRP A 347 -2.22 -6.02 -16.40
CA TRP A 347 -3.57 -6.24 -16.92
C TRP A 347 -3.57 -7.46 -17.85
N VAL A 348 -3.74 -8.61 -17.24
CA VAL A 348 -3.55 -9.92 -17.87
C VAL A 348 -4.81 -10.78 -17.78
N GLY A 349 -4.95 -11.69 -18.74
CA GLY A 349 -5.89 -12.80 -18.69
C GLY A 349 -5.33 -13.98 -17.89
N ASP A 350 -5.81 -15.19 -18.24
CA ASP A 350 -5.36 -16.42 -17.60
C ASP A 350 -3.89 -16.75 -17.90
N ALA A 351 -3.31 -17.58 -17.04
CA ALA A 351 -1.98 -18.12 -17.28
C ALA A 351 -1.95 -18.94 -18.57
N ARG A 352 -0.88 -18.80 -19.33
CA ARG A 352 -0.72 -19.43 -20.65
C ARG A 352 -0.77 -20.95 -20.57
N GLU A 353 -1.67 -21.55 -21.35
CA GLU A 353 -1.88 -22.99 -21.35
C GLU A 353 -0.68 -23.76 -21.96
N ASP A 354 -0.05 -23.22 -23.00
CA ASP A 354 1.16 -23.78 -23.59
C ASP A 354 2.34 -23.83 -22.61
N LEU A 355 2.47 -22.82 -21.76
CA LEU A 355 3.47 -22.79 -20.69
C LEU A 355 3.13 -23.79 -19.58
N LYS A 356 1.87 -23.89 -19.16
CA LYS A 356 1.43 -24.89 -18.17
C LYS A 356 1.77 -26.30 -18.62
N GLN A 357 1.43 -26.65 -19.86
CA GLN A 357 1.76 -27.96 -20.46
C GLN A 357 3.26 -28.24 -20.44
N ARG A 358 4.11 -27.22 -20.74
CA ARG A 358 5.56 -27.40 -20.65
C ARG A 358 6.04 -27.57 -19.21
N LEU A 359 5.44 -26.86 -18.24
CA LEU A 359 5.80 -26.97 -16.82
C LEU A 359 5.42 -28.32 -16.22
N GLU A 360 4.29 -28.90 -16.63
CA GLU A 360 3.85 -30.23 -16.23
C GLU A 360 4.66 -31.36 -16.89
N SER A 361 5.31 -31.05 -18.02
CA SER A 361 6.13 -32.01 -18.74
C SER A 361 7.55 -32.10 -18.13
N ASN A 362 8.03 -33.33 -18.00
CA ASN A 362 9.44 -33.62 -17.64
C ASN A 362 10.42 -33.47 -18.82
N LYS A 363 9.96 -33.04 -20.00
CA LYS A 363 10.80 -32.89 -21.19
C LYS A 363 11.56 -31.56 -21.17
N ASP A 364 12.78 -31.59 -21.65
CA ASP A 364 13.52 -30.38 -21.99
C ASP A 364 13.12 -29.85 -23.35
N TYR A 365 13.17 -28.53 -23.49
CA TYR A 365 12.82 -27.83 -24.71
C TYR A 365 13.97 -26.97 -25.20
N ASN A 366 14.30 -27.06 -26.49
CA ASN A 366 15.36 -26.27 -27.13
C ASN A 366 14.81 -25.12 -27.98
N THR A 367 13.50 -24.94 -27.97
CA THR A 367 12.83 -23.88 -28.72
C THR A 367 11.98 -23.01 -27.77
N PRO A 368 12.05 -21.69 -27.89
CA PRO A 368 11.21 -20.82 -27.08
C PRO A 368 9.73 -21.00 -27.43
N LEU A 369 8.87 -20.63 -26.50
CA LEU A 369 7.44 -20.42 -26.79
C LEU A 369 7.26 -19.17 -27.66
N GLU A 370 6.12 -19.05 -28.32
CA GLU A 370 5.69 -17.78 -28.89
C GLU A 370 5.61 -16.71 -27.78
N CYS A 371 6.08 -15.49 -28.05
CA CYS A 371 6.19 -14.43 -27.03
C CYS A 371 6.85 -14.92 -25.72
N PRO A 372 8.13 -15.32 -25.74
CA PRO A 372 8.76 -16.06 -24.65
C PRO A 372 9.08 -15.19 -23.42
N PHE A 373 8.59 -13.96 -23.34
CA PHE A 373 8.85 -13.01 -22.25
C PHE A 373 7.69 -12.86 -21.28
N ILE A 374 6.53 -13.51 -21.54
CA ILE A 374 5.32 -13.37 -20.72
C ILE A 374 4.81 -14.74 -20.25
N THR A 375 4.33 -14.77 -19.02
CA THR A 375 3.71 -15.94 -18.38
C THR A 375 2.19 -15.98 -18.53
N HIS A 376 1.58 -14.86 -18.86
CA HIS A 376 0.16 -14.66 -19.08
C HIS A 376 -0.04 -13.86 -20.36
N TRP A 377 -1.14 -14.08 -21.05
CA TRP A 377 -1.51 -13.23 -22.18
C TRP A 377 -1.97 -11.86 -21.65
N LEU A 378 -1.42 -10.79 -22.20
CA LEU A 378 -1.87 -9.43 -21.89
C LEU A 378 -3.19 -9.16 -22.63
N HIS A 379 -4.12 -8.42 -22.01
CA HIS A 379 -5.32 -7.95 -22.70
C HIS A 379 -4.98 -6.99 -23.87
N ASN A 380 -3.85 -6.31 -23.80
CA ASN A 380 -3.31 -5.52 -24.91
C ASN A 380 -1.84 -5.88 -25.15
N MET A 381 -1.59 -6.68 -26.17
CA MET A 381 -0.25 -7.13 -26.56
C MET A 381 0.56 -6.10 -27.35
N SER A 382 -0.08 -5.04 -27.86
CA SER A 382 0.57 -4.08 -28.76
C SER A 382 1.03 -2.78 -28.10
N HIS A 383 0.73 -2.59 -26.82
CA HIS A 383 1.02 -1.32 -26.12
C HIS A 383 1.40 -1.53 -24.65
N ASP A 384 2.17 -2.56 -24.35
CA ASP A 384 2.70 -2.76 -23.01
C ASP A 384 4.15 -2.26 -22.92
N GLN A 385 4.41 -1.27 -22.07
CA GLN A 385 5.71 -0.60 -21.99
C GLN A 385 6.86 -1.53 -21.59
N VAL A 386 6.58 -2.53 -20.74
CA VAL A 386 7.62 -3.50 -20.33
C VAL A 386 7.92 -4.46 -21.45
N LEU A 387 6.87 -4.97 -22.13
CA LEU A 387 7.03 -5.89 -23.26
C LEU A 387 7.73 -5.22 -24.42
N ASP A 388 7.30 -4.01 -24.81
CA ASP A 388 7.87 -3.25 -25.92
C ASP A 388 9.37 -2.99 -25.73
N LEU A 389 9.76 -2.53 -24.54
CA LEU A 389 11.18 -2.28 -24.23
C LEU A 389 11.98 -3.58 -24.10
N SER A 390 11.40 -4.65 -23.60
CA SER A 390 12.05 -5.96 -23.51
C SER A 390 12.37 -6.51 -24.92
N LEU A 391 11.45 -6.33 -25.86
CA LEU A 391 11.65 -6.76 -27.26
C LEU A 391 12.72 -5.91 -27.98
N ILE A 392 12.76 -4.60 -27.74
CA ILE A 392 13.69 -3.69 -28.42
C ILE A 392 15.13 -3.81 -27.85
N HIS A 393 15.28 -3.98 -26.55
CA HIS A 393 16.57 -3.83 -25.89
C HIS A 393 17.27 -5.14 -25.51
N ILE A 394 16.61 -6.28 -25.56
CA ILE A 394 17.10 -7.53 -24.96
C ILE A 394 17.09 -8.71 -25.94
N SER A 395 16.97 -8.44 -27.22
CA SER A 395 16.86 -9.46 -28.28
C SER A 395 18.16 -10.19 -28.64
N GLU A 396 19.24 -10.03 -27.88
CA GLU A 396 20.49 -10.76 -28.13
C GLU A 396 20.52 -12.13 -27.38
N PRO A 397 21.11 -13.20 -27.96
CA PRO A 397 20.95 -14.58 -27.53
C PRO A 397 21.55 -14.94 -26.17
N THR A 398 22.30 -14.06 -25.52
CA THR A 398 23.02 -14.34 -24.27
C THR A 398 22.34 -13.78 -23.01
N ARG A 399 21.20 -13.07 -23.13
CA ARG A 399 20.56 -12.40 -21.96
C ARG A 399 19.06 -12.28 -22.18
N ARG A 400 18.29 -12.70 -21.20
CA ARG A 400 16.84 -12.91 -21.35
C ARG A 400 16.06 -12.33 -20.17
N VAL A 401 14.97 -11.63 -20.48
CA VAL A 401 13.98 -11.11 -19.51
C VAL A 401 12.76 -12.02 -19.50
N VAL A 402 12.25 -12.31 -18.33
CA VAL A 402 11.03 -13.07 -18.12
C VAL A 402 10.08 -12.26 -17.21
#